data_803171b79dabc253e19714d89adb076a
#
_entry.id   803171b79dabc253e19714d89adb076a
#
_cell.length_a   1.000
_cell.length_b   1.000
_cell.length_c   1.000
_cell.angle_alpha   90.00
_cell.angle_beta   90.00
_cell.angle_gamma   90.00
#
_symmetry.space_group_name_H-M   'P 1'
#
loop_
_entity.id
_entity.type
_entity.pdbx_description
1 polymer ?
#
loop_
_entity_poly.entity_id
_entity_poly.type
_entity_poly.pdbx_seq_one_letter_code
_entity_poly.pdbx_strand_id
1 'polypeptide(L)'
;MKKVFYLKTCGTNKKIMTPLNLSDWELREIKSQPVTEAELEEMYEKTKSYEALFSKKSTQIKERGIDVSSLKEKDFKKLILDHYSFLKRPVFITDNEVFAGSDKKNLENLNAYFEN
;
A
#
# COMPACT_ATOMS: atom_id res chain seq x y z
N MET A 1 -0.68 16.69 3.10
CA MET A 1 -1.30 15.96 1.99
C MET A 1 -1.74 14.57 2.46
N LYS A 2 -2.96 14.19 2.10
CA LYS A 2 -3.51 12.90 2.51
C LYS A 2 -3.99 12.13 1.28
N LYS A 3 -3.45 10.96 1.06
CA LYS A 3 -3.83 10.08 -0.06
C LYS A 3 -4.08 8.67 0.44
N VAL A 4 -5.02 7.98 -0.19
CA VAL A 4 -5.20 6.55 0.03
C VAL A 4 -5.10 5.83 -1.32
N PHE A 5 -4.21 4.83 -1.37
CA PHE A 5 -4.00 4.00 -2.55
C PHE A 5 -4.71 2.69 -2.30
N TYR A 6 -5.68 2.36 -3.13
CA TYR A 6 -6.57 1.23 -2.90
C TYR A 6 -6.91 0.51 -4.20
N LEU A 7 -7.51 -0.67 -4.06
CA LEU A 7 -7.99 -1.44 -5.19
C LEU A 7 -9.52 -1.52 -5.10
N LYS A 8 -10.19 -0.95 -6.09
CA LYS A 8 -11.65 -0.85 -6.13
C LYS A 8 -12.36 -2.21 -6.02
N THR A 9 -11.77 -3.24 -6.64
CA THR A 9 -12.37 -4.57 -6.65
C THR A 9 -12.03 -5.41 -5.41
N CYS A 10 -11.23 -4.88 -4.49
CA CYS A 10 -10.84 -5.62 -3.30
C CYS A 10 -11.85 -5.40 -2.16
N GLY A 11 -12.54 -6.47 -1.77
CA GLY A 11 -13.51 -6.41 -0.68
C GLY A 11 -12.91 -5.97 0.65
N THR A 12 -11.66 -6.38 0.92
CA THR A 12 -10.95 -5.98 2.14
C THR A 12 -10.74 -4.47 2.18
N ASN A 13 -10.34 -3.87 1.05
CA ASN A 13 -10.15 -2.42 0.96
C ASN A 13 -11.47 -1.69 1.24
N LYS A 14 -12.53 -2.15 0.63
CA LYS A 14 -13.85 -1.55 0.81
C LYS A 14 -14.27 -1.59 2.28
N LYS A 15 -14.07 -2.73 2.92
CA LYS A 15 -14.40 -2.94 4.33
C LYS A 15 -13.64 -1.99 5.25
N ILE A 16 -12.36 -1.78 4.96
CA ILE A 16 -11.49 -0.90 5.75
C ILE A 16 -11.87 0.56 5.54
N MET A 17 -12.12 0.95 4.30
CA MET A 17 -12.33 2.36 3.94
C MET A 17 -13.73 2.88 4.27
N THR A 18 -14.74 2.02 4.16
CA THR A 18 -16.14 2.43 4.32
C THR A 18 -16.42 3.18 5.64
N PRO A 19 -15.93 2.72 6.80
CA PRO A 19 -16.22 3.41 8.07
C PRO A 19 -15.41 4.68 8.32
N LEU A 20 -14.45 4.99 7.44
CA LEU A 20 -13.55 6.12 7.64
C LEU A 20 -14.05 7.38 6.93
N ASN A 21 -13.82 8.54 7.55
CA ASN A 21 -14.14 9.81 6.92
C ASN A 21 -12.98 10.23 6.01
N LEU A 22 -13.14 9.98 4.72
CA LEU A 22 -12.10 10.25 3.71
C LEU A 22 -12.37 11.50 2.90
N SER A 23 -13.22 12.42 3.40
CA SER A 23 -13.59 13.62 2.65
C SER A 23 -12.39 14.53 2.31
N ASP A 24 -11.35 14.52 3.15
CA ASP A 24 -10.13 15.31 2.92
C ASP A 24 -9.02 14.53 2.22
N TRP A 25 -9.31 13.31 1.80
CA TRP A 25 -8.30 12.42 1.23
C TRP A 25 -8.43 12.33 -0.29
N GLU A 26 -7.30 12.32 -0.98
CA GLU A 26 -7.27 12.00 -2.40
C GLU A 26 -7.35 10.48 -2.55
N LEU A 27 -8.33 10.01 -3.30
CA LEU A 27 -8.52 8.57 -3.54
C LEU A 27 -7.80 8.17 -4.82
N ARG A 28 -6.86 7.23 -4.71
CA ARG A 28 -6.06 6.76 -5.83
C ARG A 28 -6.32 5.27 -6.04
N GLU A 29 -7.06 4.94 -7.09
CA GLU A 29 -7.32 3.54 -7.46
C GLU A 29 -6.14 3.03 -8.28
N ILE A 30 -5.38 2.09 -7.72
CA ILE A 30 -4.06 1.73 -8.24
C ILE A 30 -4.06 0.85 -9.50
N LYS A 31 -5.17 0.23 -9.84
CA LYS A 31 -5.26 -0.55 -11.08
C LYS A 31 -5.42 0.37 -12.28
N SER A 32 -6.26 1.39 -12.16
CA SER A 32 -6.48 2.37 -13.24
C SER A 32 -5.43 3.46 -13.25
N GLN A 33 -4.89 3.80 -12.08
CA GLN A 33 -3.83 4.81 -11.94
C GLN A 33 -2.71 4.24 -11.07
N PRO A 34 -1.77 3.48 -11.66
CA PRO A 34 -0.69 2.86 -10.91
C PRO A 34 0.11 3.86 -10.09
N VAL A 35 0.64 3.40 -8.95
CA VAL A 35 1.51 4.22 -8.12
C VAL A 35 2.73 4.66 -8.95
N THR A 36 3.09 5.95 -8.85
CA THR A 36 4.26 6.47 -9.55
C THR A 36 5.52 6.25 -8.72
N GLU A 37 6.68 6.36 -9.36
CA GLU A 37 7.95 6.25 -8.65
C GLU A 37 8.06 7.33 -7.56
N ALA A 38 7.65 8.56 -7.87
CA ALA A 38 7.67 9.66 -6.90
C ALA A 38 6.80 9.35 -5.68
N GLU A 39 5.63 8.79 -5.90
CA GLU A 39 4.71 8.42 -4.82
C GLU A 39 5.30 7.30 -3.97
N LEU A 40 5.92 6.31 -4.60
CA LEU A 40 6.55 5.21 -3.89
C LEU A 40 7.74 5.70 -3.06
N GLU A 41 8.53 6.63 -3.60
CA GLU A 41 9.63 7.24 -2.86
C GLU A 41 9.13 8.00 -1.63
N GLU A 42 8.02 8.67 -1.75
CA GLU A 42 7.39 9.38 -0.65
C GLU A 42 6.98 8.42 0.47
N MET A 43 6.45 7.26 0.10
CA MET A 43 6.13 6.20 1.07
C MET A 43 7.40 5.69 1.73
N TYR A 44 8.46 5.49 0.93
CA TYR A 44 9.74 4.98 1.42
C TYR A 44 10.39 5.92 2.43
N GLU A 45 10.25 7.23 2.24
CA GLU A 45 10.80 8.21 3.19
C GLU A 45 10.30 7.96 4.61
N LYS A 46 9.08 7.45 4.75
CA LYS A 46 8.46 7.23 6.05
C LYS A 46 8.65 5.81 6.56
N THR A 47 8.64 4.82 5.68
CA THR A 47 8.79 3.41 6.08
C THR A 47 10.25 2.96 6.14
N LYS A 48 11.12 3.58 5.35
CA LYS A 48 12.53 3.19 5.17
C LYS A 48 12.69 1.76 4.70
N SER A 49 11.65 1.19 4.06
CA SER A 49 11.67 -0.19 3.60
C SER A 49 10.67 -0.39 2.47
N TYR A 50 11.14 -0.81 1.31
CA TYR A 50 10.25 -1.22 0.21
C TYR A 50 9.59 -2.56 0.55
N GLU A 51 10.29 -3.42 1.27
CA GLU A 51 9.71 -4.70 1.70
C GLU A 51 8.46 -4.46 2.56
N ALA A 52 8.48 -3.43 3.40
CA ALA A 52 7.34 -3.07 4.24
C ALA A 52 6.10 -2.68 3.42
N LEU A 53 6.31 -2.25 2.17
CA LEU A 53 5.24 -1.86 1.25
C LEU A 53 4.85 -2.98 0.30
N PHE A 54 5.63 -4.05 0.26
CA PHE A 54 5.46 -5.14 -0.70
C PHE A 54 4.44 -6.17 -0.20
N SER A 55 3.50 -6.55 -1.07
CA SER A 55 2.49 -7.56 -0.74
C SER A 55 3.01 -8.96 -1.03
N LYS A 56 3.24 -9.73 0.02
CA LYS A 56 3.66 -11.14 -0.11
C LYS A 56 2.48 -12.05 -0.44
N LYS A 57 1.28 -11.49 -0.56
CA LYS A 57 0.07 -12.24 -0.92
C LYS A 57 -0.29 -12.13 -2.40
N SER A 58 0.50 -11.41 -3.19
CA SER A 58 0.25 -11.25 -4.61
C SER A 58 0.30 -12.59 -5.35
N THR A 59 -0.72 -12.85 -6.18
CA THR A 59 -0.74 -14.05 -7.02
C THR A 59 0.37 -14.04 -8.06
N GLN A 60 0.88 -12.86 -8.41
CA GLN A 60 1.99 -12.72 -9.35
C GLN A 60 3.27 -13.37 -8.86
N ILE A 61 3.43 -13.51 -7.55
CA ILE A 61 4.61 -14.18 -6.98
C ILE A 61 4.67 -15.63 -7.48
N LYS A 62 3.56 -16.34 -7.38
CA LYS A 62 3.48 -17.72 -7.84
C LYS A 62 3.54 -17.81 -9.36
N GLU A 63 2.79 -16.97 -10.04
CA GLU A 63 2.71 -16.98 -11.49
C GLU A 63 4.06 -16.69 -12.16
N ARG A 64 4.88 -15.84 -11.56
CA ARG A 64 6.20 -15.49 -12.09
C ARG A 64 7.33 -16.35 -11.50
N GLY A 65 7.01 -17.26 -10.58
CA GLY A 65 8.02 -18.11 -9.93
C GLY A 65 9.01 -17.31 -9.11
N ILE A 66 8.54 -16.26 -8.41
CA ILE A 66 9.42 -15.38 -7.62
C ILE A 66 9.75 -16.03 -6.27
N ASP A 67 11.05 -16.09 -5.95
CA ASP A 67 11.52 -16.49 -4.63
C ASP A 67 11.68 -15.23 -3.77
N VAL A 68 10.67 -14.95 -2.94
CA VAL A 68 10.65 -13.72 -2.13
C VAL A 68 11.86 -13.63 -1.20
N SER A 69 12.35 -14.77 -0.72
CA SER A 69 13.49 -14.78 0.22
C SER A 69 14.79 -14.28 -0.43
N SER A 70 14.86 -14.29 -1.76
CA SER A 70 16.05 -13.82 -2.49
C SER A 70 15.96 -12.36 -2.89
N LEU A 71 14.83 -11.71 -2.65
CA LEU A 71 14.63 -10.32 -3.08
C LEU A 71 15.32 -9.33 -2.17
N LYS A 72 15.86 -8.27 -2.78
CA LYS A 72 16.48 -7.14 -2.07
C LYS A 72 15.59 -5.91 -2.23
N GLU A 73 15.91 -4.84 -1.52
CA GLU A 73 15.10 -3.61 -1.55
C GLU A 73 14.88 -3.09 -2.98
N LYS A 74 15.89 -3.10 -3.81
CA LYS A 74 15.76 -2.66 -5.21
C LYS A 74 14.78 -3.53 -6.00
N ASP A 75 14.71 -4.81 -5.66
CA ASP A 75 13.81 -5.76 -6.33
C ASP A 75 12.37 -5.51 -5.92
N PHE A 76 12.14 -5.27 -4.63
CA PHE A 76 10.80 -4.94 -4.14
C PHE A 76 10.28 -3.66 -4.81
N LYS A 77 11.12 -2.62 -4.88
CA LYS A 77 10.76 -1.37 -5.55
C LYS A 77 10.36 -1.60 -7.01
N LYS A 78 11.17 -2.35 -7.73
CA LYS A 78 10.95 -2.62 -9.16
C LYS A 78 9.64 -3.38 -9.38
N LEU A 79 9.37 -4.40 -8.57
CA LEU A 79 8.15 -5.19 -8.68
C LEU A 79 6.91 -4.36 -8.37
N ILE A 80 6.95 -3.55 -7.32
CA ILE A 80 5.84 -2.68 -6.96
C ILE A 80 5.47 -1.74 -8.11
N LEU A 81 6.48 -1.19 -8.79
CA LEU A 81 6.25 -0.30 -9.93
C LEU A 81 5.80 -1.06 -11.17
N ASP A 82 6.08 -2.36 -11.24
CA ASP A 82 5.75 -3.18 -12.41
C ASP A 82 4.29 -3.66 -12.42
N HIS A 83 3.73 -3.95 -11.23
CA HIS A 83 2.37 -4.47 -11.16
C HIS A 83 1.69 -4.06 -9.86
N TYR A 84 0.44 -3.59 -9.97
CA TYR A 84 -0.31 -3.07 -8.83
C TYR A 84 -0.47 -4.06 -7.68
N SER A 85 -0.52 -5.35 -7.98
CA SER A 85 -0.75 -6.38 -6.95
C SER A 85 0.42 -6.54 -5.98
N PHE A 86 1.59 -6.00 -6.32
CA PHE A 86 2.77 -6.08 -5.45
C PHE A 86 2.79 -5.01 -4.35
N LEU A 87 1.93 -3.99 -4.45
CA LEU A 87 1.80 -2.99 -3.39
C LEU A 87 0.78 -3.47 -2.35
N LYS A 88 1.13 -3.39 -1.07
CA LYS A 88 0.15 -3.62 -0.01
C LYS A 88 -1.02 -2.66 -0.17
N ARG A 89 -2.22 -3.10 0.19
CA ARG A 89 -3.45 -2.31 0.02
C ARG A 89 -4.36 -2.47 1.22
N PRO A 90 -5.00 -1.41 1.65
CA PRO A 90 -4.80 -0.02 1.19
C PRO A 90 -3.54 0.59 1.79
N VAL A 91 -3.01 1.64 1.15
CA VAL A 91 -1.93 2.45 1.72
C VAL A 91 -2.48 3.84 1.97
N PHE A 92 -2.44 4.25 3.23
CA PHE A 92 -2.82 5.60 3.63
C PHE A 92 -1.55 6.39 3.90
N ILE A 93 -1.37 7.52 3.24
CA ILE A 93 -0.19 8.35 3.43
C ILE A 93 -0.59 9.75 3.87
N THR A 94 0.06 10.25 4.92
CA THR A 94 -0.10 11.62 5.40
C THR A 94 1.25 12.32 5.29
N ASP A 95 1.34 13.56 5.75
CA ASP A 95 2.62 14.27 5.75
C ASP A 95 3.68 13.57 6.61
N ASN A 96 3.25 12.86 7.65
CA ASN A 96 4.16 12.29 8.64
C ASN A 96 4.13 10.77 8.72
N GLU A 97 3.11 10.11 8.19
CA GLU A 97 2.90 8.69 8.44
C GLU A 97 2.47 7.92 7.21
N VAL A 98 2.75 6.61 7.21
CA VAL A 98 2.25 5.68 6.21
C VAL A 98 1.62 4.49 6.93
N PHE A 99 0.39 4.15 6.53
CA PHE A 99 -0.29 2.96 7.03
C PHE A 99 -0.50 2.03 5.84
N ALA A 100 0.27 0.95 5.76
CA ALA A 100 0.27 0.07 4.60
C ALA A 100 -0.29 -1.32 4.93
N GLY A 101 -1.31 -1.73 4.19
CA GLY A 101 -1.82 -3.08 4.25
C GLY A 101 -3.01 -3.28 5.16
N SER A 102 -3.39 -4.55 5.32
CA SER A 102 -4.60 -4.94 6.02
C SER A 102 -4.35 -5.79 7.27
N ASP A 103 -3.09 -5.90 7.72
CA ASP A 103 -2.79 -6.66 8.92
C ASP A 103 -3.35 -5.96 10.16
N LYS A 104 -3.59 -6.75 11.20
CA LYS A 104 -4.25 -6.28 12.43
C LYS A 104 -3.53 -5.08 13.06
N LYS A 105 -2.21 -5.14 13.17
CA LYS A 105 -1.43 -4.06 13.79
C LYS A 105 -1.60 -2.75 13.03
N ASN A 106 -1.51 -2.82 11.71
CA ASN A 106 -1.68 -1.63 10.87
C ASN A 106 -3.06 -1.04 11.00
N LEU A 107 -4.10 -1.88 11.02
CA LEU A 107 -5.48 -1.41 11.17
C LEU A 107 -5.72 -0.76 12.52
N GLU A 108 -5.13 -1.28 13.59
CA GLU A 108 -5.21 -0.67 14.89
C GLU A 108 -4.59 0.73 14.88
N ASN A 109 -3.41 0.86 14.28
CA ASN A 109 -2.73 2.15 14.16
C ASN A 109 -3.52 3.13 13.29
N LEU A 110 -4.09 2.65 12.19
CA LEU A 110 -4.90 3.46 11.28
C LEU A 110 -6.15 3.98 11.99
N ASN A 111 -6.84 3.11 12.70
CA ASN A 111 -8.06 3.49 13.43
C ASN A 111 -7.74 4.51 14.53
N ALA A 112 -6.64 4.34 15.23
CA ALA A 112 -6.19 5.30 16.25
C ALA A 112 -5.94 6.68 15.63
N TYR A 113 -5.36 6.71 14.44
CA TYR A 113 -5.12 7.96 13.73
C TYR A 113 -6.45 8.68 13.40
N PHE A 114 -7.46 7.93 12.95
CA PHE A 114 -8.76 8.52 12.57
C PHE A 114 -9.61 8.92 13.78
N GLU A 115 -9.35 8.38 14.95
CA GLU A 115 -10.07 8.71 16.17
C GLU A 115 -9.61 10.04 16.78
N ASN A 116 -8.47 10.54 16.37
CA ASN A 116 -7.90 11.78 16.93
C ASN A 116 -8.34 13.02 16.16
#